data_c7b34238bc208d4b6fe5779647089d0d
#
_entry.id   c7b34238bc208d4b6fe5779647089d0d
#
_cell.length_a   1.000
_cell.length_b   1.000
_cell.length_c   1.000
_cell.angle_alpha   90.00
_cell.angle_beta   90.00
_cell.angle_gamma   90.00
#
_symmetry.space_group_name_H-M   'P 1'
#
loop_
_entity.id
_entity.type
_entity.pdbx_description
1 polymer ?
#
loop_
_entity_poly.entity_id
_entity_poly.type
_entity_poly.pdbx_seq_one_letter_code
_entity_poly.pdbx_strand_id
1 'polypeptide(L)'
;MTEAPTTTSSRAADRSLRERAAKVIPGGIYGHLSVRRLSPNYPQFYARVRGARAWDVDGREFVDMMCSFGPMILGYQHEKVEQAAAAQRANGDTQPGPGEAMVELAELLTDRVDHA
;
A
#
# COMPACT_ATOMS: atom_id res chain seq x y z
N MET A 1 -9.28 2.44 -35.82
CA MET A 1 -8.17 2.10 -34.91
C MET A 1 -7.61 3.43 -34.42
N THR A 2 -7.99 3.83 -33.23
CA THR A 2 -7.56 5.10 -32.65
C THR A 2 -6.35 4.78 -31.79
N GLU A 3 -5.18 5.25 -32.20
CA GLU A 3 -3.94 5.15 -31.43
C GLU A 3 -4.11 5.89 -30.09
N ALA A 4 -3.89 5.15 -29.01
CA ALA A 4 -3.82 5.76 -27.69
C ALA A 4 -2.58 6.69 -27.62
N PRO A 5 -2.67 7.89 -27.07
CA PRO A 5 -1.54 8.79 -26.96
C PRO A 5 -0.47 8.16 -26.06
N THR A 6 0.68 7.87 -26.63
CA THR A 6 1.89 7.47 -25.91
C THR A 6 2.45 8.70 -25.20
N THR A 7 1.86 9.08 -24.10
CA THR A 7 2.46 10.06 -23.20
C THR A 7 3.67 9.40 -22.55
N THR A 8 4.83 9.75 -23.03
CA THR A 8 6.13 9.48 -22.35
C THR A 8 6.12 10.32 -21.07
N SER A 9 5.40 9.84 -20.05
CA SER A 9 5.39 10.47 -18.74
C SER A 9 6.82 10.51 -18.22
N SER A 10 7.31 11.71 -17.94
CA SER A 10 8.59 11.93 -17.29
C SER A 10 8.66 11.13 -15.99
N ARG A 11 9.68 10.29 -15.81
CA ARG A 11 9.94 9.55 -14.56
C ARG A 11 10.89 10.31 -13.65
N ALA A 12 10.81 11.61 -13.68
CA ALA A 12 11.76 12.46 -12.99
C ALA A 12 11.64 12.33 -11.47
N ALA A 13 10.41 12.25 -10.95
CA ALA A 13 10.17 12.14 -9.52
C ALA A 13 10.59 10.77 -8.97
N ASP A 14 10.22 9.67 -9.62
CA ASP A 14 10.65 8.32 -9.21
C ASP A 14 12.18 8.18 -9.25
N ARG A 15 12.84 8.71 -10.27
CA ARG A 15 14.29 8.67 -10.40
C ARG A 15 14.98 9.45 -9.29
N SER A 16 14.53 10.67 -9.02
CA SER A 16 15.07 11.51 -7.93
C SER A 16 14.91 10.84 -6.57
N LEU A 17 13.75 10.22 -6.31
CA LEU A 17 13.52 9.48 -5.06
C LEU A 17 14.43 8.25 -4.94
N ARG A 18 14.65 7.50 -6.03
CA ARG A 18 15.61 6.37 -6.04
C ARG A 18 17.03 6.81 -5.67
N GLU A 19 17.49 7.91 -6.24
CA GLU A 19 18.82 8.45 -5.95
C GLU A 19 18.96 8.90 -4.49
N ARG A 20 17.93 9.54 -3.95
CA ARG A 20 17.88 9.95 -2.54
C ARG A 20 17.80 8.75 -1.61
N ALA A 21 16.92 7.80 -1.89
CA ALA A 21 16.75 6.60 -1.10
C ALA A 21 18.02 5.75 -1.05
N ALA A 22 18.73 5.62 -2.16
CA ALA A 22 19.99 4.87 -2.23
C ALA A 22 21.09 5.41 -1.29
N LYS A 23 21.00 6.68 -0.87
CA LYS A 23 21.97 7.31 0.04
C LYS A 23 21.68 7.04 1.52
N VAL A 24 20.42 6.75 1.88
CA VAL A 24 19.96 6.73 3.27
C VAL A 24 19.23 5.45 3.66
N ILE A 25 18.83 4.63 2.70
CA ILE A 25 18.13 3.37 2.95
C ILE A 25 18.97 2.21 2.39
N PRO A 26 19.33 1.21 3.18
CA PRO A 26 20.00 0.01 2.68
C PRO A 26 19.19 -0.65 1.55
N GLY A 27 19.80 -0.80 0.36
CA GLY A 27 19.12 -1.29 -0.83
C GLY A 27 18.18 -0.28 -1.52
N GLY A 28 18.00 0.92 -0.96
CA GLY A 28 17.18 2.01 -1.49
C GLY A 28 15.67 1.79 -1.39
N ILE A 29 15.22 0.71 -0.72
CA ILE A 29 13.82 0.36 -0.51
C ILE A 29 13.71 -0.53 0.74
N TYR A 30 12.52 -0.61 1.35
CA TYR A 30 12.31 -1.42 2.55
C TYR A 30 12.28 -2.94 2.27
N GLY A 31 12.57 -3.70 3.33
CA GLY A 31 12.45 -5.17 3.32
C GLY A 31 13.55 -5.86 2.51
N HIS A 32 13.17 -6.96 1.87
CA HIS A 32 14.07 -7.79 1.05
C HIS A 32 14.24 -7.30 -0.39
N LEU A 33 13.53 -6.24 -0.76
CA LEU A 33 13.60 -5.64 -2.08
C LEU A 33 14.87 -4.80 -2.26
N SER A 34 15.25 -4.57 -3.50
CA SER A 34 16.37 -3.70 -3.83
C SER A 34 16.08 -2.97 -5.15
N VAL A 35 16.30 -1.68 -5.15
CA VAL A 35 16.17 -0.83 -6.36
C VAL A 35 16.98 -1.33 -7.53
N ARG A 36 18.09 -2.03 -7.27
CA ARG A 36 18.97 -2.57 -8.30
C ARG A 36 18.38 -3.78 -9.03
N ARG A 37 17.39 -4.45 -8.43
CA ARG A 37 16.72 -5.64 -8.97
C ARG A 37 15.44 -5.30 -9.69
N LEU A 38 14.85 -4.14 -9.43
CA LEU A 38 13.63 -3.70 -10.10
C LEU A 38 13.96 -3.20 -11.51
N SER A 39 13.11 -3.57 -12.46
CA SER A 39 13.20 -3.01 -13.81
C SER A 39 13.20 -1.47 -13.74
N PRO A 40 14.03 -0.79 -14.55
CA PRO A 40 14.00 0.66 -14.64
C PRO A 40 12.62 1.22 -15.00
N ASN A 41 11.78 0.38 -15.63
CA ASN A 41 10.43 0.72 -16.04
C ASN A 41 9.37 0.42 -14.98
N TYR A 42 9.71 -0.29 -13.91
CA TYR A 42 8.80 -0.57 -12.82
C TYR A 42 8.75 0.63 -11.85
N PRO A 43 7.55 1.11 -11.47
CA PRO A 43 7.45 2.19 -10.48
C PRO A 43 7.93 1.67 -9.13
N GLN A 44 8.68 2.48 -8.42
CA GLN A 44 9.18 2.12 -7.09
C GLN A 44 8.49 2.91 -5.98
N PHE A 45 8.13 4.14 -6.26
CA PHE A 45 7.48 5.01 -5.29
C PHE A 45 6.05 5.32 -5.74
N TYR A 46 5.11 5.12 -4.84
CA TYR A 46 3.70 5.38 -5.07
C TYR A 46 3.26 6.60 -4.25
N ALA A 47 2.39 7.42 -4.83
CA ALA A 47 1.86 8.62 -4.19
C ALA A 47 0.48 8.40 -3.58
N ARG A 48 -0.34 7.53 -4.19
CA ARG A 48 -1.69 7.24 -3.69
C ARG A 48 -2.21 5.90 -4.18
N VAL A 49 -3.22 5.40 -3.47
CA VAL A 49 -3.95 4.17 -3.80
C VAL A 49 -5.43 4.38 -3.56
N ARG A 50 -6.30 3.70 -4.32
CA ARG A 50 -7.75 3.67 -4.07
C ARG A 50 -8.39 2.49 -4.80
N GLY A 51 -9.26 1.72 -4.11
CA GLY A 51 -9.85 0.51 -4.69
C GLY A 51 -8.76 -0.44 -5.19
N ALA A 52 -8.80 -0.82 -6.46
CA ALA A 52 -7.78 -1.65 -7.10
C ALA A 52 -6.73 -0.83 -7.87
N ARG A 53 -6.61 0.46 -7.60
CA ARG A 53 -5.75 1.37 -8.35
C ARG A 53 -4.64 1.94 -7.49
N ALA A 54 -3.46 2.07 -8.08
CA ALA A 54 -2.30 2.72 -7.50
C ALA A 54 -1.75 3.77 -8.49
N TRP A 55 -1.28 4.89 -7.97
CA TRP A 55 -0.61 5.93 -8.76
C TRP A 55 0.78 6.14 -8.23
N ASP A 56 1.74 6.12 -9.13
CA ASP A 56 3.12 6.43 -8.77
C ASP A 56 3.33 7.94 -8.54
N VAL A 57 4.53 8.30 -8.13
CA VAL A 57 4.91 9.70 -7.86
C VAL A 57 5.01 10.57 -9.11
N ASP A 58 5.04 9.96 -10.28
CA ASP A 58 4.99 10.64 -11.58
C ASP A 58 3.55 10.69 -12.16
N GLY A 59 2.54 10.25 -11.38
CA GLY A 59 1.11 10.33 -11.70
C GLY A 59 0.59 9.22 -12.61
N ARG A 60 1.38 8.20 -12.91
CA ARG A 60 0.93 7.08 -13.74
C ARG A 60 0.04 6.15 -12.94
N GLU A 61 -1.06 5.72 -13.54
CA GLU A 61 -2.01 4.80 -12.93
C GLU A 61 -1.68 3.35 -13.26
N PHE A 62 -1.82 2.49 -12.25
CA PHE A 62 -1.64 1.05 -12.35
C PHE A 62 -2.81 0.33 -11.69
N VAL A 63 -3.12 -0.88 -12.19
CA VAL A 63 -3.96 -1.82 -11.46
C VAL A 63 -3.07 -2.59 -10.50
N ASP A 64 -3.41 -2.54 -9.20
CA ASP A 64 -2.70 -3.33 -8.19
C ASP A 64 -3.23 -4.77 -8.17
N MET A 65 -2.39 -5.70 -8.61
CA MET A 65 -2.67 -7.13 -8.56
C MET A 65 -2.02 -7.82 -7.35
N MET A 66 -1.33 -7.05 -6.50
CA MET A 66 -0.58 -7.58 -5.37
C MET A 66 -1.35 -7.49 -4.04
N CYS A 67 -2.32 -6.57 -3.95
CA CYS A 67 -3.15 -6.33 -2.75
C CYS A 67 -2.30 -6.14 -1.47
N SER A 68 -1.16 -5.43 -1.55
CA SER A 68 -0.19 -5.26 -0.46
C SER A 68 0.22 -6.59 0.21
N PHE A 69 0.45 -7.63 -0.56
CA PHE A 69 0.73 -9.00 -0.09
C PHE A 69 -0.45 -9.66 0.64
N GLY A 70 -1.68 -9.27 0.33
CA GLY A 70 -2.91 -9.92 0.78
C GLY A 70 -3.87 -9.09 1.64
N PRO A 71 -3.41 -8.16 2.51
CA PRO A 71 -4.36 -7.48 3.42
C PRO A 71 -5.39 -6.60 2.71
N MET A 72 -5.15 -6.14 1.48
CA MET A 72 -6.05 -5.23 0.76
C MET A 72 -7.09 -5.95 -0.11
N ILE A 73 -7.66 -7.07 0.35
CA ILE A 73 -8.65 -7.87 -0.40
C ILE A 73 -9.96 -7.11 -0.71
N LEU A 74 -10.32 -6.11 0.11
CA LEU A 74 -11.48 -5.24 -0.13
C LEU A 74 -11.14 -4.01 -0.98
N GLY A 75 -9.87 -3.89 -1.41
CA GLY A 75 -9.34 -2.70 -2.04
C GLY A 75 -8.88 -1.64 -1.05
N TYR A 76 -8.05 -0.73 -1.55
CA TYR A 76 -7.52 0.39 -0.77
C TYR A 76 -8.62 1.40 -0.41
N GLN A 77 -8.54 1.97 0.77
CA GLN A 77 -9.45 3.00 1.27
C GLN A 77 -10.93 2.54 1.23
N HIS A 78 -11.18 1.31 1.65
CA HIS A 78 -12.54 0.82 1.76
C HIS A 78 -13.29 1.61 2.84
N GLU A 79 -14.37 2.29 2.45
CA GLU A 79 -15.02 3.32 3.26
C GLU A 79 -15.39 2.85 4.68
N LYS A 80 -16.02 1.68 4.82
CA LYS A 80 -16.42 1.15 6.13
C LYS A 80 -15.22 0.82 7.03
N VAL A 81 -14.13 0.33 6.43
CA VAL A 81 -12.89 0.00 7.16
C VAL A 81 -12.22 1.28 7.63
N GLU A 82 -12.11 2.29 6.77
CA GLU A 82 -11.52 3.57 7.13
C GLU A 82 -12.33 4.31 8.20
N GLN A 83 -13.66 4.26 8.12
CA GLN A 83 -14.53 4.84 9.14
C GLN A 83 -14.36 4.16 10.51
N ALA A 84 -14.32 2.82 10.56
CA ALA A 84 -14.11 2.08 11.80
C ALA A 84 -12.72 2.35 12.39
N ALA A 85 -11.67 2.36 11.56
CA ALA A 85 -10.31 2.69 11.98
C ALA A 85 -10.20 4.12 12.51
N ALA A 86 -10.85 5.09 11.84
CA ALA A 86 -10.87 6.48 12.28
C ALA A 86 -11.61 6.66 13.62
N ALA A 87 -12.73 5.96 13.82
CA ALA A 87 -13.48 5.96 15.06
C ALA A 87 -12.63 5.40 16.23
N GLN A 88 -11.97 4.27 16.00
CA GLN A 88 -11.08 3.68 17.03
C GLN A 88 -9.88 4.58 17.32
N ARG A 89 -9.28 5.19 16.32
CA ARG A 89 -8.15 6.12 16.49
C ARG A 89 -8.51 7.35 17.30
N ALA A 90 -9.77 7.78 17.31
CA ALA A 90 -10.24 8.87 18.16
C ALA A 90 -10.15 8.54 19.65
N ASN A 91 -10.13 7.25 20.02
CA ASN A 91 -9.92 6.77 21.39
C ASN A 91 -8.44 6.53 21.74
N GLY A 92 -7.54 6.78 20.80
CA GLY A 92 -6.10 6.56 20.88
C GLY A 92 -5.59 5.66 19.76
N ASP A 93 -4.54 6.09 19.09
CA ASP A 93 -3.89 5.37 18.00
C ASP A 93 -2.98 4.24 18.52
N THR A 94 -2.53 4.36 19.76
CA THR A 94 -1.69 3.37 20.45
C THR A 94 -2.17 3.21 21.88
N GLN A 95 -2.29 1.98 22.33
CA GLN A 95 -2.73 1.64 23.67
C GLN A 95 -1.62 0.89 24.43
N PRO A 96 -1.49 1.05 25.76
CA PRO A 96 -0.47 0.37 26.57
C PRO A 96 -0.73 -1.12 26.78
N GLY A 97 -1.89 -1.62 26.35
CA GLY A 97 -2.30 -3.01 26.45
C GLY A 97 -3.40 -3.36 25.43
N PRO A 98 -3.90 -4.62 25.45
CA PRO A 98 -4.94 -5.06 24.53
C PRO A 98 -6.24 -4.28 24.74
N GLY A 99 -6.92 -3.93 23.65
CA GLY A 99 -8.23 -3.31 23.64
C GLY A 99 -9.36 -4.32 23.36
N GLU A 100 -10.60 -3.89 23.56
CA GLU A 100 -11.81 -4.69 23.32
C GLU A 100 -11.88 -5.23 21.90
N ALA A 101 -11.54 -4.44 20.89
CA ALA A 101 -11.54 -4.84 19.48
C ALA A 101 -10.66 -6.07 19.18
N MET A 102 -9.62 -6.33 19.99
CA MET A 102 -8.81 -7.54 19.85
C MET A 102 -9.60 -8.79 20.28
N VAL A 103 -10.38 -8.68 21.35
CA VAL A 103 -11.22 -9.80 21.83
C VAL A 103 -12.34 -10.06 20.84
N GLU A 104 -13.04 -9.03 20.37
CA GLU A 104 -14.10 -9.13 19.36
C GLU A 104 -13.60 -9.76 18.06
N LEU A 105 -12.39 -9.40 17.62
CA LEU A 105 -11.78 -10.02 16.45
C LEU A 105 -11.49 -11.51 16.69
N ALA A 106 -10.98 -11.88 17.86
CA ALA A 106 -10.69 -13.26 18.21
C ALA A 106 -11.98 -14.11 18.27
N GLU A 107 -13.04 -13.59 18.87
CA GLU A 107 -14.37 -14.21 18.91
C GLU A 107 -14.93 -14.44 17.50
N LEU A 108 -14.84 -13.42 16.65
CA LEU A 108 -15.29 -13.49 15.26
C LEU A 108 -14.50 -14.53 14.45
N LEU A 109 -13.21 -14.64 14.67
CA LEU A 109 -12.35 -15.61 13.98
C LEU A 109 -12.67 -17.04 14.43
N THR A 110 -12.79 -17.27 15.73
CA THR A 110 -13.12 -18.60 16.28
C THR A 110 -14.55 -19.05 15.93
N ASP A 111 -15.48 -18.11 15.75
CA ASP A 111 -16.84 -18.42 15.26
C ASP A 111 -16.87 -18.80 13.76
N ARG A 112 -15.94 -18.29 12.97
CA ARG A 112 -15.94 -18.44 11.50
C ARG A 112 -14.97 -19.50 10.98
N VAL A 113 -14.00 -19.89 11.77
CA VAL A 113 -12.91 -20.78 11.37
C VAL A 113 -12.81 -21.94 12.36
N ASP A 114 -13.20 -23.12 11.94
CA ASP A 114 -13.34 -24.33 12.79
C ASP A 114 -12.06 -24.75 13.56
N HIS A 115 -10.93 -24.18 13.29
CA HIS A 115 -9.63 -24.52 13.90
C HIS A 115 -8.77 -23.29 14.24
N ALA A 116 -9.42 -22.14 14.46
CA ALA A 116 -8.73 -20.93 14.88
C ALA A 116 -8.41 -20.92 16.38
#